data_84e91e6686d4d9da42f141eafa0666a3
#
_entry.id   84e91e6686d4d9da42f141eafa0666a3
#
_cell.length_a   1.000
_cell.length_b   1.000
_cell.length_c   1.000
_cell.angle_alpha   90.00
_cell.angle_beta   90.00
_cell.angle_gamma   90.00
#
_symmetry.space_group_name_H-M   'P 1'
#
loop_
_entity.id
_entity.type
_entity.pdbx_description
1 polymer ?
#
loop_
_entity_poly.entity_id
_entity_poly.type
_entity_poly.pdbx_seq_one_letter_code
_entity_poly.pdbx_strand_id
1 'polypeptide(L)'
;MRFLSHFSMAVALAAAGTLAISAVPQEAHAQKKKKDKAPKLEISKEIRPKVAAIQQAMASETPATAKPLVEALLAEPLAGDDLFIAGQLAIQLGSSLKDTGLQEQGINASLQSGKTSAEQQPSFLFFAGNFAYSAGRFAEAQQKLQQSYDAGYRQNNIGALIAEAYFKENKIQEGLAALDRALEEQKTAGNKAPEDWYRRGAGMAMKNNVNGAAGKWTYKLVEAYPTGENWRAALSVYRDSANPKLSNQENLELMRLMRKADAMESERDYFEYADAADPRRLPGEVVSLLEEGLAKGDVPSSSAYVKETLAAARGSVSADKASLPASERDAKSSANGKIALATADALLGYAEYEKAAALYQAAITKGGVDTARAQMGLGIANVGKSDWTAAKQAFASVTGGRKSIADFWSLWIDQQAAGSAAPAPAAS
;
A
#
# COMPACT_ATOMS: atom_id res chain seq x y z
N MET A 1 11.67 -10.38 0.59
CA MET A 1 11.63 -9.11 -0.13
C MET A 1 12.38 -9.26 -1.45
N ARG A 2 11.66 -9.54 -2.52
CA ARG A 2 12.21 -9.78 -3.86
C ARG A 2 11.58 -8.82 -4.86
N PHE A 3 11.78 -7.50 -4.66
CA PHE A 3 11.30 -6.47 -5.60
C PHE A 3 12.07 -6.43 -6.93
N LEU A 4 13.21 -7.10 -7.03
CA LEU A 4 14.14 -6.96 -8.16
C LEU A 4 14.61 -8.27 -8.78
N SER A 5 14.09 -9.45 -8.39
CA SER A 5 14.73 -10.70 -8.80
C SER A 5 14.29 -11.29 -10.14
N HIS A 6 13.36 -10.68 -10.88
CA HIS A 6 12.91 -11.17 -12.19
C HIS A 6 12.61 -10.06 -13.20
N PHE A 7 13.39 -8.98 -13.23
CA PHE A 7 13.47 -8.19 -14.44
C PHE A 7 14.43 -8.90 -15.41
N SER A 8 13.90 -9.93 -16.07
CA SER A 8 14.43 -10.30 -17.39
C SER A 8 14.20 -9.10 -18.28
N MET A 9 15.25 -8.30 -18.44
CA MET A 9 15.31 -7.13 -19.27
C MET A 9 15.17 -7.58 -20.73
N ALA A 10 13.97 -7.92 -21.15
CA ALA A 10 13.62 -7.83 -22.55
C ALA A 10 13.53 -6.33 -22.83
N VAL A 11 14.68 -5.72 -23.12
CA VAL A 11 14.73 -4.43 -23.78
C VAL A 11 14.09 -4.66 -25.14
N ALA A 12 12.76 -4.54 -25.18
CA ALA A 12 12.08 -4.24 -26.43
C ALA A 12 12.44 -2.79 -26.76
N LEU A 13 13.71 -2.56 -27.06
CA LEU A 13 14.11 -1.50 -27.93
C LEU A 13 13.41 -1.84 -29.24
N ALA A 14 12.20 -1.29 -29.45
CA ALA A 14 11.73 -1.05 -30.79
C ALA A 14 12.76 -0.10 -31.42
N ALA A 15 13.84 -0.69 -31.88
CA ALA A 15 14.77 -0.06 -32.79
C ALA A 15 14.01 0.19 -34.09
N ALA A 16 13.16 1.20 -34.08
CA ALA A 16 12.74 1.86 -35.29
C ALA A 16 13.92 2.71 -35.72
N GLY A 17 14.89 2.10 -36.32
CA GLY A 17 16.06 2.75 -36.85
C GLY A 17 17.11 1.74 -37.23
N THR A 18 16.80 0.87 -38.20
CA THR A 18 17.85 0.29 -39.01
C THR A 18 18.70 1.44 -39.54
N LEU A 19 19.97 1.51 -39.09
CA LEU A 19 21.00 2.31 -39.75
C LEU A 19 21.17 1.76 -41.18
N ALA A 20 20.23 2.11 -42.07
CA ALA A 20 20.37 1.88 -43.48
C ALA A 20 21.37 2.91 -44.01
N ILE A 21 22.62 2.52 -44.08
CA ILE A 21 23.58 3.16 -44.98
C ILE A 21 23.16 2.74 -46.37
N SER A 22 22.21 3.50 -46.97
CA SER A 22 21.76 3.27 -48.34
C SER A 22 22.79 3.81 -49.32
N ALA A 23 23.57 2.89 -49.86
CA ALA A 23 24.01 3.02 -51.25
C ALA A 23 23.00 2.24 -52.12
N VAL A 24 22.30 2.97 -52.99
CA VAL A 24 21.47 2.60 -54.16
C VAL A 24 19.98 3.03 -54.05
N PRO A 25 19.48 3.75 -55.04
CA PRO A 25 18.10 4.24 -55.07
C PRO A 25 17.18 3.18 -55.67
N GLN A 26 16.07 2.89 -54.96
CA GLN A 26 14.95 2.15 -55.55
C GLN A 26 13.66 2.91 -55.28
N GLU A 27 13.05 3.36 -56.38
CA GLU A 27 11.73 4.01 -56.39
C GLU A 27 10.64 3.04 -55.99
N ALA A 28 9.84 3.41 -55.00
CA ALA A 28 8.52 2.79 -54.78
C ALA A 28 7.55 3.84 -54.24
N HIS A 29 6.46 4.03 -54.98
CA HIS A 29 5.34 4.89 -54.64
C HIS A 29 4.59 4.36 -53.40
N ALA A 30 4.43 5.18 -52.37
CA ALA A 30 3.35 5.06 -51.41
C ALA A 30 3.12 6.35 -50.59
N GLN A 31 1.88 6.64 -50.39
CA GLN A 31 1.15 7.73 -49.76
C GLN A 31 1.84 8.55 -48.65
N LYS A 32 1.80 9.89 -48.82
CA LYS A 32 2.25 10.92 -47.87
C LYS A 32 1.43 10.94 -46.58
N LYS A 33 1.97 10.40 -45.48
CA LYS A 33 1.80 10.97 -44.15
C LYS A 33 3.09 11.74 -43.84
N LYS A 34 2.99 13.04 -43.49
CA LYS A 34 4.12 13.83 -42.99
C LYS A 34 4.67 13.13 -41.74
N LYS A 35 5.73 12.35 -41.90
CA LYS A 35 6.63 11.96 -40.82
C LYS A 35 7.68 13.05 -40.78
N ASP A 36 7.83 13.72 -39.63
CA ASP A 36 9.01 14.52 -39.35
C ASP A 36 10.23 13.62 -39.59
N LYS A 37 11.09 14.01 -40.53
CA LYS A 37 12.29 13.24 -40.83
C LYS A 37 13.18 13.29 -39.61
N ALA A 38 13.50 12.12 -39.05
CA ALA A 38 14.54 11.99 -38.02
C ALA A 38 15.81 12.73 -38.52
N PRO A 39 16.47 13.50 -37.66
CA PRO A 39 17.68 14.23 -38.05
C PRO A 39 18.71 13.24 -38.61
N LYS A 40 19.28 13.56 -39.77
CA LYS A 40 20.27 12.71 -40.42
C LYS A 40 21.54 12.74 -39.60
N LEU A 41 21.92 11.63 -38.98
CA LEU A 41 23.16 11.51 -38.23
C LEU A 41 24.35 11.54 -39.19
N GLU A 42 25.36 12.35 -38.89
CA GLU A 42 26.57 12.49 -39.66
C GLU A 42 27.77 11.89 -38.92
N ILE A 43 28.24 10.74 -39.42
CA ILE A 43 29.44 10.07 -38.88
C ILE A 43 30.68 10.80 -39.40
N SER A 44 31.59 11.21 -38.52
CA SER A 44 32.86 11.82 -38.91
C SER A 44 33.72 10.85 -39.72
N LYS A 45 34.62 11.39 -40.52
CA LYS A 45 35.49 10.57 -41.40
C LYS A 45 36.43 9.67 -40.56
N GLU A 46 36.80 10.13 -39.41
CA GLU A 46 37.77 9.48 -38.49
C GLU A 46 37.17 8.20 -37.86
N ILE A 47 35.88 8.19 -37.53
CA ILE A 47 35.29 7.02 -36.87
C ILE A 47 34.55 6.07 -37.83
N ARG A 48 34.25 6.46 -39.11
CA ARG A 48 33.58 5.59 -40.10
C ARG A 48 34.23 4.19 -40.22
N PRO A 49 35.57 4.06 -40.37
CA PRO A 49 36.19 2.73 -40.49
C PRO A 49 36.05 1.92 -39.21
N LYS A 50 36.09 2.56 -38.02
CA LYS A 50 35.89 1.89 -36.74
C LYS A 50 34.44 1.38 -36.58
N VAL A 51 33.46 2.20 -36.93
CA VAL A 51 32.05 1.80 -36.95
C VAL A 51 31.82 0.62 -37.91
N ALA A 52 32.38 0.65 -39.11
CA ALA A 52 32.27 -0.46 -40.06
C ALA A 52 32.90 -1.75 -39.52
N ALA A 53 34.10 -1.67 -38.89
CA ALA A 53 34.73 -2.83 -38.28
C ALA A 53 33.90 -3.41 -37.14
N ILE A 54 33.33 -2.57 -36.28
CA ILE A 54 32.42 -3.00 -35.20
C ILE A 54 31.19 -3.71 -35.76
N GLN A 55 30.52 -3.12 -36.76
CA GLN A 55 29.35 -3.72 -37.40
C GLN A 55 29.66 -5.07 -38.03
N GLN A 56 30.82 -5.18 -38.69
CA GLN A 56 31.29 -6.45 -39.29
C GLN A 56 31.53 -7.50 -38.19
N ALA A 57 32.18 -7.13 -37.07
CA ALA A 57 32.40 -8.03 -35.96
C ALA A 57 31.09 -8.45 -35.29
N MET A 58 30.13 -7.54 -35.14
CA MET A 58 28.78 -7.86 -34.59
C MET A 58 27.99 -8.80 -35.49
N ALA A 59 28.20 -8.76 -36.80
CA ALA A 59 27.54 -9.64 -37.75
C ALA A 59 28.23 -11.00 -37.93
N SER A 60 29.38 -11.22 -37.29
CA SER A 60 30.12 -12.49 -37.37
C SER A 60 29.47 -13.59 -36.48
N GLU A 61 29.95 -14.83 -36.64
CA GLU A 61 29.54 -15.97 -35.81
C GLU A 61 29.89 -15.77 -34.32
N THR A 62 30.81 -14.87 -34.02
CA THR A 62 31.27 -14.55 -32.65
C THR A 62 31.11 -13.05 -32.35
N PRO A 63 29.89 -12.54 -32.15
CA PRO A 63 29.63 -11.11 -31.92
C PRO A 63 30.39 -10.51 -30.73
N ALA A 64 30.79 -11.35 -29.77
CA ALA A 64 31.55 -10.93 -28.60
C ALA A 64 32.92 -10.31 -28.96
N THR A 65 33.48 -10.60 -30.15
CA THR A 65 34.72 -10.01 -30.64
C THR A 65 34.59 -8.51 -30.94
N ALA A 66 33.34 -8.01 -31.12
CA ALA A 66 33.08 -6.58 -31.27
C ALA A 66 33.24 -5.79 -29.93
N LYS A 67 33.16 -6.46 -28.77
CA LYS A 67 33.20 -5.78 -27.46
C LYS A 67 34.40 -4.89 -27.26
N PRO A 68 35.64 -5.38 -27.40
CA PRO A 68 36.83 -4.52 -27.22
C PRO A 68 36.87 -3.37 -28.24
N LEU A 69 36.31 -3.53 -29.43
CA LEU A 69 36.25 -2.46 -30.40
C LEU A 69 35.25 -1.36 -30.02
N VAL A 70 34.11 -1.73 -29.47
CA VAL A 70 33.11 -0.77 -28.96
C VAL A 70 33.64 -0.04 -27.72
N GLU A 71 34.26 -0.75 -26.79
CA GLU A 71 34.90 -0.15 -25.60
C GLU A 71 36.01 0.83 -25.96
N ALA A 72 36.84 0.47 -26.94
CA ALA A 72 37.90 1.36 -27.46
C ALA A 72 37.31 2.62 -28.11
N LEU A 73 36.20 2.48 -28.88
CA LEU A 73 35.55 3.62 -29.50
C LEU A 73 34.93 4.56 -28.45
N LEU A 74 34.27 4.01 -27.43
CA LEU A 74 33.68 4.80 -26.33
C LEU A 74 34.73 5.51 -25.47
N ALA A 75 35.97 5.02 -25.43
CA ALA A 75 37.08 5.65 -24.71
C ALA A 75 37.64 6.88 -25.45
N GLU A 76 37.28 7.11 -26.70
CA GLU A 76 37.72 8.28 -27.44
C GLU A 76 36.94 9.54 -27.03
N PRO A 77 37.48 10.75 -27.22
CA PRO A 77 36.80 12.00 -26.88
C PRO A 77 35.74 12.36 -27.93
N LEU A 78 34.67 11.54 -27.99
CA LEU A 78 33.57 11.70 -28.95
C LEU A 78 32.54 12.69 -28.45
N ALA A 79 31.84 13.35 -29.37
CA ALA A 79 30.73 14.23 -29.10
C ALA A 79 29.65 14.15 -30.19
N GLY A 80 28.46 14.67 -29.89
CA GLY A 80 27.37 14.78 -30.86
C GLY A 80 26.99 13.45 -31.51
N ASP A 81 26.95 13.42 -32.86
CA ASP A 81 26.51 12.27 -33.63
C ASP A 81 27.43 11.06 -33.45
N ASP A 82 28.74 11.28 -33.35
CA ASP A 82 29.73 10.20 -33.20
C ASP A 82 29.56 9.50 -31.82
N LEU A 83 29.39 10.26 -30.73
CA LEU A 83 29.13 9.71 -29.42
C LEU A 83 27.77 8.98 -29.37
N PHE A 84 26.76 9.53 -30.02
CA PHE A 84 25.45 8.86 -30.11
C PHE A 84 25.55 7.50 -30.82
N ILE A 85 26.24 7.45 -31.96
CA ILE A 85 26.42 6.21 -32.71
C ILE A 85 27.23 5.18 -31.94
N ALA A 86 28.31 5.58 -31.27
CA ALA A 86 29.08 4.71 -30.40
C ALA A 86 28.18 4.14 -29.25
N GLY A 87 27.34 4.99 -28.66
CA GLY A 87 26.35 4.60 -27.65
C GLY A 87 25.34 3.57 -28.18
N GLN A 88 24.80 3.79 -29.38
CA GLN A 88 23.84 2.85 -30.00
C GLN A 88 24.49 1.48 -30.30
N LEU A 89 25.73 1.46 -30.77
CA LEU A 89 26.47 0.21 -30.98
C LEU A 89 26.69 -0.55 -29.67
N ALA A 90 27.02 0.16 -28.60
CA ALA A 90 27.20 -0.43 -27.28
C ALA A 90 25.87 -1.00 -26.73
N ILE A 91 24.74 -0.29 -26.88
CA ILE A 91 23.42 -0.79 -26.49
C ILE A 91 23.07 -2.05 -27.26
N GLN A 92 23.25 -2.04 -28.58
CA GLN A 92 22.92 -3.17 -29.44
C GLN A 92 23.77 -4.40 -29.10
N LEU A 93 25.09 -4.24 -28.99
CA LEU A 93 25.99 -5.33 -28.63
C LEU A 93 25.73 -5.84 -27.21
N GLY A 94 25.62 -4.92 -26.24
CA GLY A 94 25.33 -5.26 -24.84
C GLY A 94 24.02 -6.01 -24.68
N SER A 95 23.00 -5.68 -25.50
CA SER A 95 21.71 -6.41 -25.51
C SER A 95 21.89 -7.82 -26.06
N SER A 96 22.64 -8.00 -27.15
CA SER A 96 22.87 -9.32 -27.76
C SER A 96 23.69 -10.23 -26.84
N LEU A 97 24.68 -9.67 -26.15
CA LEU A 97 25.56 -10.39 -25.22
C LEU A 97 24.97 -10.49 -23.78
N LYS A 98 23.85 -9.84 -23.50
CA LYS A 98 23.32 -9.66 -22.15
C LYS A 98 24.31 -9.00 -21.18
N ASP A 99 25.15 -8.13 -21.71
CA ASP A 99 26.17 -7.38 -20.96
C ASP A 99 25.56 -6.05 -20.49
N THR A 100 25.15 -6.03 -19.22
CA THR A 100 24.49 -4.86 -18.59
C THR A 100 25.44 -3.67 -18.45
N GLY A 101 26.74 -3.91 -18.27
CA GLY A 101 27.75 -2.86 -18.20
C GLY A 101 27.91 -2.13 -19.53
N LEU A 102 27.95 -2.88 -20.64
CA LEU A 102 28.03 -2.29 -21.96
C LEU A 102 26.71 -1.55 -22.34
N GLN A 103 25.56 -2.09 -21.93
CA GLN A 103 24.28 -1.40 -22.10
C GLN A 103 24.27 -0.06 -21.35
N GLU A 104 24.73 -0.04 -20.10
CA GLU A 104 24.81 1.18 -19.29
C GLU A 104 25.73 2.23 -19.93
N GLN A 105 26.93 1.82 -20.40
CA GLN A 105 27.85 2.72 -21.09
C GLN A 105 27.20 3.32 -22.34
N GLY A 106 26.52 2.49 -23.14
CA GLY A 106 25.84 2.93 -24.35
C GLY A 106 24.68 3.90 -24.08
N ILE A 107 23.87 3.63 -23.07
CA ILE A 107 22.78 4.53 -22.65
C ILE A 107 23.33 5.88 -22.18
N ASN A 108 24.39 5.86 -21.35
CA ASN A 108 25.00 7.09 -20.85
C ASN A 108 25.66 7.90 -21.99
N ALA A 109 26.37 7.25 -22.90
CA ALA A 109 26.94 7.90 -24.09
C ALA A 109 25.86 8.53 -24.97
N SER A 110 24.75 7.81 -25.19
CA SER A 110 23.63 8.34 -25.98
C SER A 110 22.98 9.56 -25.33
N LEU A 111 22.78 9.55 -24.01
CA LEU A 111 22.27 10.71 -23.27
C LEU A 111 23.24 11.90 -23.29
N GLN A 112 24.54 11.65 -23.10
CA GLN A 112 25.59 12.68 -23.11
C GLN A 112 25.78 13.33 -24.50
N SER A 113 25.50 12.60 -25.56
CA SER A 113 25.62 13.11 -26.93
C SER A 113 24.70 14.30 -27.23
N GLY A 114 23.62 14.46 -26.47
CA GLY A 114 22.56 15.44 -26.74
C GLY A 114 21.73 15.14 -28.00
N LYS A 115 21.90 13.94 -28.59
CA LYS A 115 21.21 13.51 -29.83
C LYS A 115 20.08 12.52 -29.60
N THR A 116 19.87 12.08 -28.35
CA THR A 116 18.71 11.26 -28.00
C THR A 116 17.43 12.05 -28.29
N SER A 117 16.51 11.48 -29.06
CA SER A 117 15.26 12.15 -29.40
C SER A 117 14.39 12.38 -28.14
N ALA A 118 13.52 13.39 -28.18
CA ALA A 118 12.59 13.67 -27.09
C ALA A 118 11.68 12.47 -26.77
N GLU A 119 11.39 11.61 -27.76
CA GLU A 119 10.60 10.39 -27.59
C GLU A 119 11.39 9.29 -26.83
N GLN A 120 12.69 9.18 -27.10
CA GLN A 120 13.57 8.15 -26.48
C GLN A 120 14.11 8.56 -25.12
N GLN A 121 14.32 9.86 -24.92
CA GLN A 121 14.97 10.40 -23.72
C GLN A 121 14.35 9.89 -22.41
N PRO A 122 13.00 9.85 -22.23
CA PRO A 122 12.40 9.36 -20.99
C PRO A 122 12.79 7.91 -20.67
N SER A 123 12.77 7.03 -21.68
CA SER A 123 13.14 5.62 -21.49
C SER A 123 14.64 5.44 -21.24
N PHE A 124 15.49 6.19 -21.90
CA PHE A 124 16.94 6.13 -21.66
C PHE A 124 17.31 6.60 -20.25
N LEU A 125 16.67 7.66 -19.76
CA LEU A 125 16.82 8.13 -18.38
C LEU A 125 16.33 7.07 -17.37
N PHE A 126 15.22 6.38 -17.67
CA PHE A 126 14.76 5.26 -16.85
C PHE A 126 15.81 4.14 -16.76
N PHE A 127 16.34 3.69 -17.89
CA PHE A 127 17.34 2.63 -17.91
C PHE A 127 18.64 3.06 -17.22
N ALA A 128 19.12 4.29 -17.46
CA ALA A 128 20.28 4.83 -16.75
C ALA A 128 20.07 4.84 -15.22
N GLY A 129 18.89 5.26 -14.77
CA GLY A 129 18.54 5.24 -13.35
C GLY A 129 18.45 3.83 -12.78
N ASN A 130 17.91 2.88 -13.54
CA ASN A 130 17.82 1.49 -13.10
C ASN A 130 19.19 0.80 -13.01
N PHE A 131 20.10 1.07 -13.96
CA PHE A 131 21.48 0.62 -13.88
C PHE A 131 22.21 1.21 -12.67
N ALA A 132 22.08 2.53 -12.46
CA ALA A 132 22.66 3.19 -11.29
C ALA A 132 22.12 2.59 -9.97
N TYR A 133 20.80 2.31 -9.89
CA TYR A 133 20.20 1.65 -8.73
C TYR A 133 20.80 0.27 -8.48
N SER A 134 20.90 -0.55 -9.53
CA SER A 134 21.47 -1.90 -9.46
C SER A 134 22.94 -1.92 -9.04
N ALA A 135 23.66 -0.87 -9.42
CA ALA A 135 25.08 -0.68 -9.05
C ALA A 135 25.27 -0.02 -7.65
N GLY A 136 24.17 0.27 -6.92
CA GLY A 136 24.23 0.90 -5.59
C GLY A 136 24.46 2.41 -5.62
N ARG A 137 24.44 3.04 -6.78
CA ARG A 137 24.58 4.50 -6.93
C ARG A 137 23.21 5.17 -6.79
N PHE A 138 22.66 5.14 -5.57
CA PHE A 138 21.26 5.49 -5.32
C PHE A 138 20.95 6.97 -5.58
N ALA A 139 21.87 7.90 -5.30
CA ALA A 139 21.69 9.32 -5.59
C ALA A 139 21.55 9.58 -7.10
N GLU A 140 22.42 8.96 -7.91
CA GLU A 140 22.36 9.02 -9.37
C GLU A 140 21.05 8.37 -9.88
N ALA A 141 20.70 7.20 -9.33
CA ALA A 141 19.46 6.51 -9.67
C ALA A 141 18.23 7.39 -9.42
N GLN A 142 18.14 7.99 -8.24
CA GLN A 142 17.04 8.90 -7.88
C GLN A 142 16.94 10.06 -8.87
N GLN A 143 18.07 10.70 -9.20
CA GLN A 143 18.09 11.83 -10.13
C GLN A 143 17.63 11.42 -11.55
N LYS A 144 18.17 10.32 -12.09
CA LYS A 144 17.82 9.84 -13.44
C LYS A 144 16.38 9.36 -13.53
N LEU A 145 15.90 8.61 -12.53
CA LEU A 145 14.51 8.16 -12.48
C LEU A 145 13.54 9.33 -12.35
N GLN A 146 13.87 10.35 -11.53
CA GLN A 146 13.05 11.55 -11.42
C GLN A 146 13.01 12.32 -12.75
N GLN A 147 14.15 12.52 -13.41
CA GLN A 147 14.21 13.13 -14.74
C GLN A 147 13.37 12.37 -15.77
N SER A 148 13.44 11.04 -15.75
CA SER A 148 12.62 10.18 -16.62
C SER A 148 11.13 10.38 -16.37
N TYR A 149 10.76 10.39 -15.08
CA TYR A 149 9.38 10.63 -14.67
C TYR A 149 8.86 12.02 -15.10
N ASP A 150 9.66 13.06 -14.91
CA ASP A 150 9.33 14.44 -15.27
C ASP A 150 9.22 14.60 -16.80
N ALA A 151 10.00 13.81 -17.55
CA ALA A 151 9.92 13.72 -19.00
C ALA A 151 8.74 12.84 -19.51
N GLY A 152 7.86 12.37 -18.62
CA GLY A 152 6.62 11.69 -18.97
C GLY A 152 6.67 10.15 -18.96
N TYR A 153 7.76 9.53 -18.55
CA TYR A 153 7.81 8.06 -18.41
C TYR A 153 6.91 7.59 -17.26
N ARG A 154 6.04 6.61 -17.52
CA ARG A 154 5.06 6.10 -16.54
C ARG A 154 5.03 4.58 -16.45
N GLN A 155 5.97 3.91 -17.10
CA GLN A 155 6.04 2.45 -17.15
C GLN A 155 6.91 1.89 -16.01
N ASN A 156 6.92 0.57 -15.86
CA ASN A 156 7.82 -0.17 -14.98
C ASN A 156 7.81 0.29 -13.51
N ASN A 157 6.66 0.78 -13.04
CA ASN A 157 6.51 1.22 -11.64
C ASN A 157 7.53 2.29 -11.23
N ILE A 158 7.89 3.19 -12.14
CA ILE A 158 8.95 4.19 -11.92
C ILE A 158 8.77 4.97 -10.62
N GLY A 159 7.54 5.32 -10.24
CA GLY A 159 7.26 6.03 -8.99
C GLY A 159 7.70 5.24 -7.75
N ALA A 160 7.48 3.93 -7.74
CA ALA A 160 7.94 3.06 -6.67
C ALA A 160 9.47 2.89 -6.66
N LEU A 161 10.11 2.85 -7.83
CA LEU A 161 11.58 2.82 -7.93
C LEU A 161 12.23 4.10 -7.43
N ILE A 162 11.62 5.26 -7.71
CA ILE A 162 12.05 6.55 -7.15
C ILE A 162 11.97 6.51 -5.62
N ALA A 163 10.87 6.01 -5.07
CA ALA A 163 10.70 5.87 -3.63
C ALA A 163 11.79 4.97 -3.02
N GLU A 164 12.07 3.82 -3.65
CA GLU A 164 13.12 2.91 -3.19
C GLU A 164 14.52 3.55 -3.24
N ALA A 165 14.83 4.35 -4.27
CA ALA A 165 16.09 5.08 -4.35
C ALA A 165 16.23 6.06 -3.18
N TYR A 166 15.17 6.80 -2.83
CA TYR A 166 15.14 7.66 -1.65
C TYR A 166 15.33 6.87 -0.35
N PHE A 167 14.63 5.73 -0.18
CA PHE A 167 14.79 4.88 1.00
C PHE A 167 16.22 4.34 1.17
N LYS A 168 16.89 4.01 0.06
CA LYS A 168 18.29 3.56 0.08
C LYS A 168 19.26 4.66 0.49
N GLU A 169 18.92 5.91 0.24
CA GLU A 169 19.67 7.09 0.67
C GLU A 169 19.29 7.58 2.09
N ASN A 170 18.45 6.82 2.80
CA ASN A 170 17.90 7.20 4.11
C ASN A 170 17.07 8.50 4.08
N LYS A 171 16.56 8.90 2.92
CA LYS A 171 15.63 10.02 2.71
C LYS A 171 14.19 9.53 2.86
N ILE A 172 13.81 9.23 4.11
CA ILE A 172 12.59 8.45 4.40
C ILE A 172 11.33 9.22 4.05
N GLN A 173 11.25 10.50 4.38
CA GLN A 173 10.06 11.32 4.14
C GLN A 173 9.83 11.52 2.64
N GLU A 174 10.88 11.79 1.87
CA GLU A 174 10.84 11.92 0.42
C GLU A 174 10.43 10.60 -0.24
N GLY A 175 10.97 9.48 0.25
CA GLY A 175 10.59 8.15 -0.22
C GLY A 175 9.12 7.82 0.04
N LEU A 176 8.60 8.13 1.23
CA LEU A 176 7.18 7.99 1.56
C LEU A 176 6.29 8.88 0.67
N ALA A 177 6.71 10.12 0.42
CA ALA A 177 5.98 11.04 -0.46
C ALA A 177 5.98 10.57 -1.92
N ALA A 178 7.10 10.02 -2.41
CA ALA A 178 7.19 9.46 -3.76
C ALA A 178 6.30 8.22 -3.91
N LEU A 179 6.31 7.35 -2.90
CA LEU A 179 5.46 6.15 -2.90
C LEU A 179 3.96 6.50 -2.82
N ASP A 180 3.61 7.53 -2.03
CA ASP A 180 2.24 8.02 -1.92
C ASP A 180 1.73 8.55 -3.28
N ARG A 181 2.56 9.33 -4.00
CA ARG A 181 2.23 9.76 -5.37
C ARG A 181 2.03 8.57 -6.32
N ALA A 182 2.89 7.55 -6.23
CA ALA A 182 2.76 6.37 -7.06
C ALA A 182 1.45 5.60 -6.80
N LEU A 183 0.97 5.54 -5.54
CA LEU A 183 -0.34 4.99 -5.20
C LEU A 183 -1.48 5.79 -5.83
N GLU A 184 -1.44 7.12 -5.73
CA GLU A 184 -2.48 7.99 -6.28
C GLU A 184 -2.52 7.93 -7.83
N GLU A 185 -1.38 7.76 -8.47
CA GLU A 185 -1.32 7.54 -9.94
C GLU A 185 -2.00 6.23 -10.35
N GLN A 186 -1.74 5.14 -9.64
CA GLN A 186 -2.41 3.86 -9.89
C GLN A 186 -3.93 4.01 -9.71
N LYS A 187 -4.35 4.66 -8.63
CA LYS A 187 -5.77 4.91 -8.35
C LYS A 187 -6.43 5.76 -9.45
N THR A 188 -5.76 6.83 -9.89
CA THR A 188 -6.25 7.72 -10.97
C THR A 188 -6.36 6.98 -12.30
N ALA A 189 -5.45 6.05 -12.57
CA ALA A 189 -5.48 5.18 -13.75
C ALA A 189 -6.53 4.05 -13.65
N GLY A 190 -7.30 3.99 -12.56
CA GLY A 190 -8.27 2.92 -12.31
C GLY A 190 -7.64 1.59 -11.90
N ASN A 191 -6.36 1.58 -11.56
CA ASN A 191 -5.63 0.40 -11.13
C ASN A 191 -5.53 0.34 -9.60
N LYS A 192 -5.45 -0.88 -9.08
CA LYS A 192 -5.08 -1.12 -7.69
C LYS A 192 -3.56 -1.29 -7.60
N ALA A 193 -2.89 -0.44 -6.81
CA ALA A 193 -1.46 -0.58 -6.56
C ALA A 193 -1.16 -1.89 -5.82
N PRO A 194 0.01 -2.53 -6.05
CA PRO A 194 0.41 -3.75 -5.36
C PRO A 194 0.43 -3.59 -3.84
N GLU A 195 0.00 -4.61 -3.10
CA GLU A 195 -0.03 -4.62 -1.63
C GLU A 195 1.34 -4.32 -1.01
N ASP A 196 2.39 -4.82 -1.63
CA ASP A 196 3.77 -4.61 -1.19
C ASP A 196 4.18 -3.12 -1.09
N TRP A 197 3.57 -2.25 -1.89
CA TRP A 197 3.85 -0.81 -1.81
C TRP A 197 3.31 -0.22 -0.52
N TYR A 198 2.10 -0.61 -0.12
CA TYR A 198 1.49 -0.17 1.14
C TYR A 198 2.27 -0.73 2.34
N ARG A 199 2.60 -2.04 2.32
CA ARG A 199 3.42 -2.69 3.35
C ARG A 199 4.81 -2.04 3.45
N ARG A 200 5.40 -1.68 2.31
CA ARG A 200 6.70 -0.99 2.27
C ARG A 200 6.64 0.38 2.93
N GLY A 201 5.61 1.18 2.59
CA GLY A 201 5.39 2.49 3.22
C GLY A 201 5.20 2.38 4.72
N ALA A 202 4.33 1.47 5.18
CA ALA A 202 4.10 1.21 6.59
C ALA A 202 5.40 0.78 7.31
N GLY A 203 6.13 -0.19 6.74
CA GLY A 203 7.38 -0.69 7.33
C GLY A 203 8.47 0.38 7.43
N MET A 204 8.62 1.23 6.41
CA MET A 204 9.58 2.34 6.44
C MET A 204 9.19 3.41 7.46
N ALA A 205 7.90 3.75 7.55
CA ALA A 205 7.39 4.70 8.52
C ALA A 205 7.58 4.21 9.97
N MET A 206 7.29 2.93 10.24
CA MET A 206 7.47 2.31 11.55
C MET A 206 8.93 2.22 11.94
N LYS A 207 9.77 1.65 11.07
CA LYS A 207 11.21 1.45 11.34
C LYS A 207 11.94 2.75 11.69
N ASN A 208 11.53 3.86 11.07
CA ASN A 208 12.19 5.16 11.22
C ASN A 208 11.42 6.11 12.14
N ASN A 209 10.38 5.64 12.83
CA ASN A 209 9.56 6.42 13.77
C ASN A 209 9.05 7.74 13.16
N VAL A 210 8.60 7.72 11.89
CA VAL A 210 8.07 8.91 11.22
C VAL A 210 6.70 9.22 11.82
N ASN A 211 6.60 10.35 12.51
CA ASN A 211 5.41 10.72 13.28
C ASN A 211 4.13 10.68 12.43
N GLY A 212 3.14 9.94 12.90
CA GLY A 212 1.83 9.76 12.26
C GLY A 212 1.83 8.98 10.92
N ALA A 213 2.99 8.77 10.31
CA ALA A 213 3.06 8.12 9.01
C ALA A 213 2.71 6.62 9.09
N ALA A 214 3.13 5.93 10.15
CA ALA A 214 2.82 4.50 10.33
C ALA A 214 1.30 4.26 10.34
N GLY A 215 0.55 5.05 11.10
CA GLY A 215 -0.92 4.98 11.13
C GLY A 215 -1.55 5.27 9.77
N LYS A 216 -1.08 6.32 9.08
CA LYS A 216 -1.55 6.66 7.72
C LYS A 216 -1.34 5.50 6.73
N TRP A 217 -0.16 4.88 6.74
CA TRP A 217 0.18 3.82 5.81
C TRP A 217 -0.54 2.50 6.10
N THR A 218 -0.69 2.13 7.39
CA THR A 218 -1.46 0.94 7.77
C THR A 218 -2.96 1.13 7.50
N TYR A 219 -3.49 2.35 7.65
CA TYR A 219 -4.87 2.67 7.25
C TYR A 219 -5.06 2.49 5.74
N LYS A 220 -4.17 3.06 4.90
CA LYS A 220 -4.20 2.87 3.44
C LYS A 220 -4.07 1.40 3.05
N LEU A 221 -3.25 0.64 3.77
CA LEU A 221 -3.09 -0.79 3.53
C LEU A 221 -4.40 -1.54 3.75
N VAL A 222 -5.05 -1.35 4.91
CA VAL A 222 -6.30 -2.05 5.22
C VAL A 222 -7.48 -1.55 4.37
N GLU A 223 -7.48 -0.28 3.97
CA GLU A 223 -8.44 0.26 3.02
C GLU A 223 -8.37 -0.46 1.67
N ALA A 224 -7.16 -0.68 1.16
CA ALA A 224 -6.94 -1.33 -0.12
C ALA A 224 -7.01 -2.87 -0.03
N TYR A 225 -6.53 -3.47 1.05
CA TYR A 225 -6.39 -4.91 1.25
C TYR A 225 -6.96 -5.33 2.62
N PRO A 226 -8.28 -5.52 2.73
CA PRO A 226 -8.98 -5.76 4.00
C PRO A 226 -8.87 -7.22 4.48
N THR A 227 -7.66 -7.65 4.82
CA THR A 227 -7.44 -8.95 5.48
C THR A 227 -7.40 -8.79 7.00
N GLY A 228 -7.65 -9.87 7.77
CA GLY A 228 -7.53 -9.85 9.23
C GLY A 228 -6.15 -9.37 9.68
N GLU A 229 -5.08 -9.84 9.01
CA GLU A 229 -3.70 -9.40 9.28
C GLU A 229 -3.51 -7.88 9.09
N ASN A 230 -4.03 -7.32 8.00
CA ASN A 230 -3.92 -5.88 7.72
C ASN A 230 -4.78 -5.06 8.67
N TRP A 231 -5.96 -5.54 9.04
CA TRP A 231 -6.80 -4.95 10.09
C TRP A 231 -6.08 -4.94 11.43
N ARG A 232 -5.48 -6.08 11.81
CA ARG A 232 -4.69 -6.18 13.04
C ARG A 232 -3.54 -5.18 13.05
N ALA A 233 -2.77 -5.11 11.96
CA ALA A 233 -1.68 -4.15 11.84
C ALA A 233 -2.15 -2.70 11.99
N ALA A 234 -3.25 -2.32 11.32
CA ALA A 234 -3.77 -0.96 11.38
C ALA A 234 -4.27 -0.58 12.79
N LEU A 235 -5.07 -1.44 13.41
CA LEU A 235 -5.65 -1.17 14.73
C LEU A 235 -4.60 -1.21 15.84
N SER A 236 -3.62 -2.13 15.77
CA SER A 236 -2.52 -2.18 16.74
C SER A 236 -1.62 -0.95 16.63
N VAL A 237 -1.24 -0.53 15.42
CA VAL A 237 -0.45 0.69 15.22
C VAL A 237 -1.21 1.92 15.71
N TYR A 238 -2.51 2.02 15.44
CA TYR A 238 -3.33 3.11 15.94
C TYR A 238 -3.35 3.14 17.48
N ARG A 239 -3.64 2.00 18.14
CA ARG A 239 -3.66 1.87 19.60
C ARG A 239 -2.34 2.28 20.24
N ASP A 240 -1.23 1.73 19.70
CA ASP A 240 0.09 1.91 20.29
C ASP A 240 0.64 3.33 20.09
N SER A 241 0.24 4.01 18.99
CA SER A 241 0.64 5.38 18.68
C SER A 241 -0.29 6.46 19.23
N ALA A 242 -1.44 6.09 19.81
CA ALA A 242 -2.41 7.05 20.33
C ALA A 242 -1.80 7.97 21.40
N ASN A 243 -2.02 9.27 21.24
CA ASN A 243 -1.59 10.28 22.20
C ASN A 243 -2.68 11.37 22.35
N PRO A 244 -3.36 11.47 23.50
CA PRO A 244 -3.17 10.64 24.71
C PRO A 244 -3.50 9.16 24.48
N LYS A 245 -3.02 8.28 25.35
CA LYS A 245 -3.38 6.85 25.32
C LYS A 245 -4.88 6.65 25.40
N LEU A 246 -5.37 5.62 24.72
CA LEU A 246 -6.79 5.27 24.75
C LEU A 246 -7.25 4.95 26.19
N SER A 247 -8.42 5.46 26.56
CA SER A 247 -9.12 5.02 27.76
C SER A 247 -9.58 3.56 27.59
N ASN A 248 -9.88 2.86 28.69
CA ASN A 248 -10.39 1.49 28.63
C ASN A 248 -11.63 1.37 27.75
N GLN A 249 -12.50 2.39 27.74
CA GLN A 249 -13.70 2.38 26.91
C GLN A 249 -13.38 2.52 25.43
N GLU A 250 -12.45 3.41 25.04
CA GLU A 250 -11.98 3.56 23.67
C GLU A 250 -11.24 2.31 23.19
N ASN A 251 -10.43 1.69 24.05
CA ASN A 251 -9.80 0.43 23.75
C ASN A 251 -10.82 -0.70 23.53
N LEU A 252 -11.88 -0.77 24.36
CA LEU A 252 -12.96 -1.73 24.16
C LEU A 252 -13.65 -1.56 22.81
N GLU A 253 -13.94 -0.31 22.42
CA GLU A 253 -14.56 0.02 21.12
C GLU A 253 -13.67 -0.41 19.93
N LEU A 254 -12.34 -0.28 20.09
CA LEU A 254 -11.35 -0.74 19.12
C LEU A 254 -11.26 -2.28 19.08
N MET A 255 -11.20 -2.94 20.25
CA MET A 255 -11.11 -4.41 20.34
C MET A 255 -12.37 -5.10 19.80
N ARG A 256 -13.54 -4.49 19.94
CA ARG A 256 -14.78 -4.95 19.30
C ARG A 256 -14.64 -4.95 17.77
N LEU A 257 -13.99 -3.93 17.19
CA LEU A 257 -13.70 -3.91 15.76
C LEU A 257 -12.67 -4.96 15.37
N MET A 258 -11.60 -5.15 16.16
CA MET A 258 -10.63 -6.22 15.90
C MET A 258 -11.30 -7.59 15.83
N ARG A 259 -12.24 -7.89 16.75
CA ARG A 259 -13.04 -9.12 16.71
C ARG A 259 -13.91 -9.21 15.46
N LYS A 260 -14.60 -8.12 15.08
CA LYS A 260 -15.45 -8.08 13.89
C LYS A 260 -14.71 -8.21 12.57
N ALA A 261 -13.47 -7.72 12.53
CA ALA A 261 -12.60 -7.77 11.35
C ALA A 261 -11.80 -9.08 11.25
N ASP A 262 -12.06 -10.06 12.14
CA ASP A 262 -11.29 -11.30 12.27
C ASP A 262 -9.77 -11.03 12.39
N ALA A 263 -9.44 -10.03 13.21
CA ALA A 263 -8.10 -9.49 13.37
C ALA A 263 -7.44 -9.89 14.72
N MET A 264 -8.10 -10.74 15.49
CA MET A 264 -7.57 -11.29 16.74
C MET A 264 -6.87 -12.62 16.47
N GLU A 265 -5.60 -12.74 16.86
CA GLU A 265 -4.76 -13.91 16.53
C GLU A 265 -3.99 -14.47 17.73
N SER A 266 -3.99 -13.76 18.85
CA SER A 266 -3.15 -14.13 20.00
C SER A 266 -3.89 -14.07 21.31
N GLU A 267 -3.48 -14.92 22.26
CA GLU A 267 -3.96 -14.90 23.64
C GLU A 267 -3.96 -13.48 24.23
N ARG A 268 -2.95 -12.68 23.91
CA ARG A 268 -2.85 -11.29 24.35
C ARG A 268 -4.03 -10.43 23.88
N ASP A 269 -4.49 -10.59 22.64
CA ASP A 269 -5.60 -9.81 22.10
C ASP A 269 -6.90 -10.10 22.89
N TYR A 270 -7.13 -11.38 23.21
CA TYR A 270 -8.29 -11.78 24.02
C TYR A 270 -8.20 -11.27 25.45
N PHE A 271 -7.00 -11.24 26.05
CA PHE A 271 -6.81 -10.71 27.40
C PHE A 271 -7.04 -9.21 27.45
N GLU A 272 -6.45 -8.46 26.54
CA GLU A 272 -6.66 -7.01 26.45
C GLU A 272 -8.13 -6.66 26.23
N TYR A 273 -8.85 -7.45 25.43
CA TYR A 273 -10.28 -7.26 25.26
C TYR A 273 -11.06 -7.58 26.54
N ALA A 274 -10.80 -8.73 27.15
CA ALA A 274 -11.48 -9.12 28.37
C ALA A 274 -11.26 -8.12 29.52
N ASP A 275 -10.03 -7.59 29.65
CA ASP A 275 -9.70 -6.55 30.63
C ASP A 275 -10.42 -5.23 30.33
N ALA A 276 -10.50 -4.81 29.06
CA ALA A 276 -11.22 -3.60 28.66
C ALA A 276 -12.74 -3.72 28.88
N ALA A 277 -13.31 -4.92 28.66
CA ALA A 277 -14.72 -5.22 28.92
C ALA A 277 -15.04 -5.28 30.41
N ASP A 278 -14.12 -5.78 31.22
CA ASP A 278 -14.24 -6.13 32.63
C ASP A 278 -15.31 -7.22 32.90
N PRO A 279 -14.93 -8.43 33.34
CA PRO A 279 -15.84 -9.55 33.57
C PRO A 279 -16.95 -9.28 34.60
N ARG A 280 -16.80 -8.24 35.42
CA ARG A 280 -17.84 -7.80 36.38
C ARG A 280 -18.82 -6.82 35.75
N ARG A 281 -18.38 -6.06 34.73
CA ARG A 281 -19.18 -5.03 34.05
C ARG A 281 -19.95 -5.59 32.86
N LEU A 282 -19.29 -6.40 32.03
CA LEU A 282 -19.82 -6.97 30.79
C LEU A 282 -19.62 -8.50 30.75
N PRO A 283 -20.17 -9.25 31.73
CA PRO A 283 -19.89 -10.67 31.87
C PRO A 283 -20.29 -11.48 30.63
N GLY A 284 -21.41 -11.14 29.99
CA GLY A 284 -21.86 -11.82 28.77
C GLY A 284 -20.89 -11.67 27.58
N GLU A 285 -20.33 -10.47 27.43
CA GLU A 285 -19.36 -10.19 26.36
C GLU A 285 -18.04 -10.95 26.60
N VAL A 286 -17.54 -10.96 27.85
CA VAL A 286 -16.31 -11.67 28.21
C VAL A 286 -16.47 -13.19 28.06
N VAL A 287 -17.62 -13.76 28.44
CA VAL A 287 -17.90 -15.19 28.21
C VAL A 287 -17.87 -15.51 26.72
N SER A 288 -18.62 -14.77 25.90
CA SER A 288 -18.68 -14.97 24.46
C SER A 288 -17.30 -14.85 23.79
N LEU A 289 -16.49 -13.87 24.24
CA LEU A 289 -15.14 -13.62 23.73
C LEU A 289 -14.18 -14.78 24.02
N LEU A 290 -14.09 -15.20 25.29
CA LEU A 290 -13.13 -16.23 25.69
C LEU A 290 -13.53 -17.63 25.19
N GLU A 291 -14.84 -17.92 25.09
CA GLU A 291 -15.34 -19.17 24.47
C GLU A 291 -15.01 -19.21 22.98
N GLU A 292 -15.08 -18.10 22.27
CA GLU A 292 -14.66 -18.00 20.87
C GLU A 292 -13.15 -18.26 20.73
N GLY A 293 -12.32 -17.61 21.55
CA GLY A 293 -10.86 -17.79 21.52
C GLY A 293 -10.44 -19.23 21.83
N LEU A 294 -11.12 -19.90 22.77
CA LEU A 294 -10.91 -21.30 23.06
C LEU A 294 -11.30 -22.21 21.90
N ALA A 295 -12.44 -21.91 21.24
CA ALA A 295 -12.94 -22.70 20.11
C ALA A 295 -12.06 -22.55 18.87
N LYS A 296 -11.49 -21.37 18.62
CA LYS A 296 -10.53 -21.10 17.52
C LYS A 296 -9.13 -21.68 17.83
N GLY A 297 -8.81 -21.95 19.08
CA GLY A 297 -7.48 -22.35 19.51
C GLY A 297 -6.49 -21.20 19.69
N ASP A 298 -6.95 -19.95 19.58
CA ASP A 298 -6.15 -18.74 19.78
C ASP A 298 -5.76 -18.55 21.25
N VAL A 299 -6.54 -19.15 22.15
CA VAL A 299 -6.34 -19.11 23.60
C VAL A 299 -6.21 -20.53 24.13
N PRO A 300 -5.11 -20.87 24.84
CA PRO A 300 -4.92 -22.20 25.38
C PRO A 300 -5.86 -22.48 26.55
N SER A 301 -6.51 -23.63 26.53
CA SER A 301 -7.39 -24.08 27.63
C SER A 301 -6.66 -24.30 28.98
N SER A 302 -5.32 -24.37 28.93
CA SER A 302 -4.46 -24.47 30.13
C SER A 302 -4.24 -23.11 30.83
N SER A 303 -4.52 -21.96 30.17
CA SER A 303 -4.29 -20.63 30.72
C SER A 303 -5.05 -20.41 32.04
N ALA A 304 -4.33 -20.07 33.10
CA ALA A 304 -4.93 -19.72 34.41
C ALA A 304 -5.81 -18.48 34.29
N TYR A 305 -5.34 -17.46 33.60
CA TYR A 305 -6.10 -16.23 33.36
C TYR A 305 -7.47 -16.51 32.75
N VAL A 306 -7.51 -17.32 31.69
CA VAL A 306 -8.78 -17.67 31.02
C VAL A 306 -9.73 -18.40 31.95
N LYS A 307 -9.24 -19.38 32.70
CA LYS A 307 -10.06 -20.14 33.65
C LYS A 307 -10.66 -19.24 34.73
N GLU A 308 -9.86 -18.38 35.31
CA GLU A 308 -10.28 -17.49 36.39
C GLU A 308 -11.25 -16.41 35.87
N THR A 309 -10.91 -15.76 34.74
CA THR A 309 -11.74 -14.71 34.13
C THR A 309 -13.08 -15.26 33.66
N LEU A 310 -13.06 -16.43 33.00
CA LEU A 310 -14.28 -17.08 32.53
C LEU A 310 -15.16 -17.56 33.71
N ALA A 311 -14.57 -18.09 34.77
CA ALA A 311 -15.32 -18.48 35.96
C ALA A 311 -15.98 -17.26 36.64
N ALA A 312 -15.25 -16.15 36.79
CA ALA A 312 -15.78 -14.90 37.35
C ALA A 312 -16.92 -14.33 36.49
N ALA A 313 -16.74 -14.28 35.16
CA ALA A 313 -17.76 -13.80 34.24
C ALA A 313 -19.02 -14.68 34.26
N ARG A 314 -18.87 -16.01 34.13
CA ARG A 314 -19.99 -16.96 34.19
C ARG A 314 -20.77 -16.89 35.49
N GLY A 315 -20.08 -16.72 36.63
CA GLY A 315 -20.69 -16.55 37.93
C GLY A 315 -21.60 -15.32 38.02
N SER A 316 -21.32 -14.27 37.25
CA SER A 316 -22.07 -13.02 37.23
C SER A 316 -23.25 -13.00 36.27
N VAL A 317 -23.21 -13.79 35.17
CA VAL A 317 -24.17 -13.73 34.05
C VAL A 317 -25.65 -13.86 34.47
N SER A 318 -25.96 -14.80 35.40
CA SER A 318 -27.35 -15.06 35.83
C SER A 318 -27.96 -13.86 36.57
N ALA A 319 -27.21 -13.29 37.51
CA ALA A 319 -27.66 -12.14 38.29
C ALA A 319 -27.74 -10.88 37.39
N ASP A 320 -26.77 -10.69 36.52
CA ASP A 320 -26.73 -9.56 35.59
C ASP A 320 -27.93 -9.59 34.64
N LYS A 321 -28.19 -10.72 33.98
CA LYS A 321 -29.39 -10.88 33.13
C LYS A 321 -30.71 -10.67 33.88
N ALA A 322 -30.81 -11.15 35.11
CA ALA A 322 -32.00 -10.95 35.92
C ALA A 322 -32.27 -9.48 36.27
N SER A 323 -31.21 -8.65 36.33
CA SER A 323 -31.32 -7.22 36.60
C SER A 323 -31.72 -6.37 35.39
N LEU A 324 -31.49 -6.83 34.16
CA LEU A 324 -31.71 -6.04 32.96
C LEU A 324 -33.16 -5.51 32.79
N PRO A 325 -34.27 -6.29 33.07
CA PRO A 325 -35.60 -5.77 32.93
C PRO A 325 -35.89 -4.61 33.89
N ALA A 326 -35.34 -4.61 35.10
CA ALA A 326 -35.41 -3.49 36.04
C ALA A 326 -34.64 -2.28 35.51
N SER A 327 -33.41 -2.49 35.11
CA SER A 327 -32.56 -1.44 34.53
C SER A 327 -33.17 -0.80 33.29
N GLU A 328 -33.86 -1.57 32.40
CA GLU A 328 -34.60 -1.05 31.26
C GLU A 328 -35.75 -0.14 31.67
N ARG A 329 -36.51 -0.49 32.73
CA ARG A 329 -37.55 0.36 33.30
C ARG A 329 -36.99 1.66 33.86
N ASP A 330 -35.95 1.55 34.67
CA ASP A 330 -35.27 2.70 35.29
C ASP A 330 -34.64 3.62 34.21
N ALA A 331 -34.08 3.06 33.14
CA ALA A 331 -33.60 3.80 32.00
C ALA A 331 -34.70 4.65 31.34
N LYS A 332 -35.92 4.14 31.26
CA LYS A 332 -37.09 4.88 30.71
C LYS A 332 -37.54 6.03 31.63
N SER A 333 -37.58 5.82 32.95
CA SER A 333 -38.07 6.80 33.93
C SER A 333 -36.97 7.83 34.35
N SER A 334 -35.72 7.53 34.22
CA SER A 334 -34.60 8.41 34.63
C SER A 334 -34.60 9.76 33.88
N ALA A 335 -34.30 10.83 34.62
CA ALA A 335 -34.23 12.19 34.08
C ALA A 335 -33.06 12.44 33.12
N ASN A 336 -32.00 11.63 33.21
CA ASN A 336 -30.81 11.72 32.35
C ASN A 336 -30.48 10.36 31.70
N GLY A 337 -29.56 10.38 30.74
CA GLY A 337 -29.21 9.22 29.95
C GLY A 337 -28.27 8.21 30.59
N LYS A 338 -27.80 8.42 31.82
CA LYS A 338 -26.72 7.58 32.43
C LYS A 338 -27.14 6.12 32.58
N ILE A 339 -28.36 5.87 33.12
CA ILE A 339 -28.88 4.50 33.28
C ILE A 339 -29.10 3.86 31.89
N ALA A 340 -29.65 4.61 30.95
CA ALA A 340 -29.87 4.12 29.58
C ALA A 340 -28.56 3.73 28.90
N LEU A 341 -27.49 4.55 29.05
CA LEU A 341 -26.18 4.25 28.51
C LEU A 341 -25.57 2.96 29.12
N ALA A 342 -25.61 2.83 30.44
CA ALA A 342 -25.07 1.66 31.12
C ALA A 342 -25.83 0.37 30.79
N THR A 343 -27.18 0.45 30.74
CA THR A 343 -28.01 -0.70 30.36
C THR A 343 -27.81 -1.08 28.89
N ALA A 344 -27.61 -0.09 28.00
CA ALA A 344 -27.30 -0.33 26.60
C ALA A 344 -25.97 -1.07 26.42
N ASP A 345 -24.93 -0.70 27.19
CA ASP A 345 -23.63 -1.41 27.20
C ASP A 345 -23.80 -2.88 27.59
N ALA A 346 -24.58 -3.17 28.64
CA ALA A 346 -24.83 -4.53 29.09
C ALA A 346 -25.61 -5.35 28.04
N LEU A 347 -26.67 -4.78 27.45
CA LEU A 347 -27.44 -5.43 26.39
C LEU A 347 -26.59 -5.67 25.12
N LEU A 348 -25.71 -4.75 24.77
CA LEU A 348 -24.78 -4.92 23.66
C LEU A 348 -23.86 -6.12 23.90
N GLY A 349 -23.34 -6.28 25.15
CA GLY A 349 -22.53 -7.42 25.55
C GLY A 349 -23.24 -8.78 25.49
N TYR A 350 -24.57 -8.78 25.56
CA TYR A 350 -25.41 -9.96 25.35
C TYR A 350 -25.93 -10.12 23.92
N ALA A 351 -25.45 -9.32 22.98
CA ALA A 351 -25.93 -9.29 21.59
C ALA A 351 -27.43 -8.94 21.42
N GLU A 352 -28.04 -8.30 22.44
CA GLU A 352 -29.42 -7.76 22.39
C GLU A 352 -29.44 -6.43 21.63
N TYR A 353 -29.01 -6.46 20.37
CA TYR A 353 -28.66 -5.26 19.58
C TYR A 353 -29.82 -4.28 19.39
N GLU A 354 -31.07 -4.77 19.20
CA GLU A 354 -32.25 -3.91 19.04
C GLU A 354 -32.47 -3.06 20.30
N LYS A 355 -32.46 -3.70 21.47
CA LYS A 355 -32.68 -3.02 22.74
C LYS A 355 -31.51 -2.09 23.06
N ALA A 356 -30.27 -2.54 22.80
CA ALA A 356 -29.09 -1.72 23.00
C ALA A 356 -29.16 -0.44 22.15
N ALA A 357 -29.47 -0.54 20.86
CA ALA A 357 -29.62 0.62 20.00
C ALA A 357 -30.70 1.59 20.46
N ALA A 358 -31.86 1.09 20.88
CA ALA A 358 -32.94 1.92 21.40
C ALA A 358 -32.52 2.67 22.68
N LEU A 359 -31.77 2.02 23.58
CA LEU A 359 -31.30 2.66 24.83
C LEU A 359 -30.12 3.61 24.60
N TYR A 360 -29.23 3.36 23.66
CA TYR A 360 -28.21 4.34 23.27
C TYR A 360 -28.86 5.61 22.70
N GLN A 361 -29.88 5.44 21.85
CA GLN A 361 -30.64 6.58 21.32
C GLN A 361 -31.35 7.34 22.46
N ALA A 362 -31.97 6.64 23.39
CA ALA A 362 -32.58 7.25 24.57
C ALA A 362 -31.56 8.00 25.43
N ALA A 363 -30.36 7.44 25.63
CA ALA A 363 -29.29 8.09 26.36
C ALA A 363 -28.83 9.41 25.71
N ILE A 364 -28.71 9.43 24.38
CA ILE A 364 -28.38 10.63 23.60
C ILE A 364 -29.47 11.68 23.77
N THR A 365 -30.73 11.29 23.61
CA THR A 365 -31.89 12.21 23.68
C THR A 365 -32.04 12.82 25.08
N LYS A 366 -31.86 12.02 26.14
CA LYS A 366 -31.97 12.48 27.54
C LYS A 366 -30.78 13.35 27.96
N GLY A 367 -29.62 13.18 27.33
CA GLY A 367 -28.40 13.92 27.66
C GLY A 367 -27.81 13.56 29.01
N GLY A 368 -26.84 14.36 29.47
CA GLY A 368 -26.10 14.13 30.72
C GLY A 368 -25.11 12.95 30.65
N VAL A 369 -24.74 12.55 29.44
CA VAL A 369 -23.77 11.50 29.11
C VAL A 369 -22.71 12.00 28.12
N ASP A 370 -21.63 11.25 27.97
CA ASP A 370 -20.70 11.43 26.84
C ASP A 370 -21.42 11.01 25.54
N THR A 371 -21.82 12.01 24.76
CA THR A 371 -22.58 11.81 23.53
C THR A 371 -21.75 11.06 22.48
N ALA A 372 -20.43 11.32 22.39
CA ALA A 372 -19.56 10.62 21.45
C ALA A 372 -19.48 9.12 21.78
N ARG A 373 -19.40 8.75 23.07
CA ARG A 373 -19.47 7.36 23.53
C ARG A 373 -20.82 6.72 23.20
N ALA A 374 -21.92 7.44 23.45
CA ALA A 374 -23.28 6.92 23.19
C ALA A 374 -23.50 6.72 21.67
N GLN A 375 -23.04 7.63 20.83
CA GLN A 375 -23.07 7.48 19.37
C GLN A 375 -22.20 6.31 18.88
N MET A 376 -21.04 6.11 19.49
CA MET A 376 -20.19 4.95 19.20
C MET A 376 -20.89 3.63 19.52
N GLY A 377 -21.51 3.53 20.72
CA GLY A 377 -22.30 2.35 21.12
C GLY A 377 -23.50 2.11 20.20
N LEU A 378 -24.20 3.17 19.80
CA LEU A 378 -25.31 3.11 18.84
C LEU A 378 -24.84 2.57 17.48
N GLY A 379 -23.70 3.05 16.98
CA GLY A 379 -23.09 2.56 15.75
C GLY A 379 -22.77 1.07 15.83
N ILE A 380 -22.11 0.63 16.89
CA ILE A 380 -21.75 -0.78 17.12
C ILE A 380 -22.99 -1.67 17.25
N ALA A 381 -24.04 -1.22 17.94
CA ALA A 381 -25.31 -1.94 18.04
C ALA A 381 -25.98 -2.11 16.68
N ASN A 382 -25.99 -1.05 15.85
CA ASN A 382 -26.52 -1.12 14.49
C ASN A 382 -25.68 -2.02 13.57
N VAL A 383 -24.35 -2.09 13.76
CA VAL A 383 -23.51 -3.12 13.11
C VAL A 383 -23.98 -4.53 13.49
N GLY A 384 -24.28 -4.76 14.76
CA GLY A 384 -24.81 -6.05 15.23
C GLY A 384 -26.14 -6.44 14.59
N LYS A 385 -26.98 -5.45 14.25
CA LYS A 385 -28.25 -5.60 13.53
C LYS A 385 -28.07 -5.74 12.01
N SER A 386 -26.88 -5.56 11.50
CA SER A 386 -26.59 -5.42 10.06
C SER A 386 -27.28 -4.19 9.41
N ASP A 387 -27.62 -3.18 10.20
CA ASP A 387 -28.13 -1.90 9.71
C ASP A 387 -26.97 -0.95 9.43
N TRP A 388 -26.31 -1.18 8.28
CA TRP A 388 -25.12 -0.43 7.88
C TRP A 388 -25.37 1.08 7.72
N THR A 389 -26.56 1.45 7.28
CA THR A 389 -26.94 2.86 7.10
C THR A 389 -27.03 3.58 8.44
N ALA A 390 -27.79 3.03 9.38
CA ALA A 390 -27.91 3.62 10.71
C ALA A 390 -26.57 3.59 11.48
N ALA A 391 -25.77 2.54 11.29
CA ALA A 391 -24.42 2.46 11.88
C ALA A 391 -23.52 3.60 11.40
N LYS A 392 -23.44 3.82 10.07
CA LYS A 392 -22.64 4.91 9.49
C LYS A 392 -23.11 6.30 9.94
N GLN A 393 -24.42 6.52 10.05
CA GLN A 393 -24.97 7.78 10.56
C GLN A 393 -24.54 8.04 12.02
N ALA A 394 -24.58 7.01 12.86
CA ALA A 394 -24.13 7.11 14.24
C ALA A 394 -22.63 7.40 14.31
N PHE A 395 -21.79 6.67 13.56
CA PHE A 395 -20.34 6.89 13.53
C PHE A 395 -19.95 8.25 12.96
N ALA A 396 -20.67 8.76 11.96
CA ALA A 396 -20.45 10.12 11.43
C ALA A 396 -20.69 11.22 12.48
N SER A 397 -21.54 10.95 13.49
CA SER A 397 -21.83 11.87 14.60
C SER A 397 -20.81 11.81 15.74
N VAL A 398 -19.84 10.87 15.69
CA VAL A 398 -18.79 10.75 16.71
C VAL A 398 -17.76 11.84 16.54
N THR A 399 -17.40 12.50 17.64
CA THR A 399 -16.41 13.59 17.69
C THR A 399 -15.31 13.30 18.71
N GLY A 400 -14.26 14.15 18.71
CA GLY A 400 -13.15 14.03 19.67
C GLY A 400 -12.26 12.81 19.42
N GLY A 401 -11.66 12.27 20.47
CA GLY A 401 -10.68 11.17 20.40
C GLY A 401 -11.23 9.89 19.76
N ARG A 402 -12.53 9.65 19.86
CA ARG A 402 -13.19 8.47 19.27
C ARG A 402 -13.40 8.55 17.76
N LYS A 403 -13.23 9.73 17.17
CA LYS A 403 -13.50 9.92 15.73
C LYS A 403 -12.73 8.94 14.83
N SER A 404 -11.45 8.75 15.11
CA SER A 404 -10.62 7.82 14.32
C SER A 404 -11.07 6.36 14.46
N ILE A 405 -11.56 5.96 15.66
CA ILE A 405 -12.12 4.61 15.86
C ILE A 405 -13.42 4.47 15.05
N ALA A 406 -14.27 5.50 15.05
CA ALA A 406 -15.51 5.52 14.26
C ALA A 406 -15.21 5.49 12.74
N ASP A 407 -14.11 6.12 12.30
CA ASP A 407 -13.68 6.07 10.88
C ASP A 407 -13.24 4.65 10.49
N PHE A 408 -12.51 3.94 11.35
CA PHE A 408 -12.19 2.53 11.13
C PHE A 408 -13.44 1.64 11.05
N TRP A 409 -14.43 1.83 11.93
CA TRP A 409 -15.70 1.13 11.87
C TRP A 409 -16.45 1.41 10.56
N SER A 410 -16.46 2.66 10.11
CA SER A 410 -17.08 3.06 8.84
C SER A 410 -16.39 2.43 7.64
N LEU A 411 -15.05 2.39 7.65
CA LEU A 411 -14.26 1.69 6.64
C LEU A 411 -14.60 0.20 6.57
N TRP A 412 -14.70 -0.45 7.74
CA TRP A 412 -15.08 -1.86 7.81
C TRP A 412 -16.46 -2.11 7.19
N ILE A 413 -17.45 -1.26 7.50
CA ILE A 413 -18.80 -1.35 6.91
C ILE A 413 -18.74 -1.21 5.38
N ASP A 414 -17.98 -0.24 4.86
CA ASP A 414 -17.84 -0.05 3.41
C ASP A 414 -17.27 -1.28 2.71
N GLN A 415 -16.32 -1.94 3.35
CA GLN A 415 -15.74 -3.19 2.84
C GLN A 415 -16.73 -4.36 2.87
N GLN A 416 -17.57 -4.48 3.92
CA GLN A 416 -18.61 -5.50 3.97
C GLN A 416 -19.66 -5.28 2.87
N ALA A 417 -20.08 -4.03 2.66
CA ALA A 417 -21.02 -3.69 1.60
C ALA A 417 -20.45 -3.98 0.20
N ALA A 418 -19.17 -3.69 -0.04
CA ALA A 418 -18.48 -4.00 -1.29
C ALA A 418 -18.34 -5.52 -1.51
N GLY A 419 -18.01 -6.29 -0.46
CA GLY A 419 -17.89 -7.75 -0.52
C GLY A 419 -19.22 -8.44 -0.79
N SER A 420 -20.32 -7.91 -0.27
CA SER A 420 -21.68 -8.45 -0.52
C SER A 420 -22.22 -8.10 -1.91
N ALA A 421 -21.68 -7.07 -2.57
CA ALA A 421 -22.06 -6.65 -3.91
C ALA A 421 -21.25 -7.36 -5.03
N ALA A 422 -20.16 -8.06 -4.69
CA ALA A 422 -19.37 -8.82 -5.66
C ALA A 422 -20.17 -10.03 -6.16
N PRO A 423 -20.29 -10.28 -7.49
CA PRO A 423 -20.93 -11.49 -7.99
C PRO A 423 -20.16 -12.71 -7.49
N ALA A 424 -20.91 -13.76 -7.09
CA ALA A 424 -20.31 -15.04 -6.71
C ALA A 424 -19.37 -15.51 -7.83
N PRO A 425 -18.17 -16.06 -7.50
CA PRO A 425 -17.29 -16.61 -8.52
C PRO A 425 -18.06 -17.64 -9.33
N ALA A 426 -18.03 -17.50 -10.66
CA ALA A 426 -18.66 -18.45 -11.55
C ALA A 426 -18.09 -19.85 -11.22
N ALA A 427 -18.97 -20.77 -10.86
CA ALA A 427 -18.58 -22.14 -10.60
C ALA A 427 -17.91 -22.72 -11.85
N SER A 428 -16.62 -22.99 -11.74
CA SER A 428 -15.80 -23.65 -12.77
C SER A 428 -16.04 -25.14 -12.79
#